data_a687d068eb11e67262c1d14d50821802
#
_entry.id   a687d068eb11e67262c1d14d50821802
#
_cell.length_a   1.000
_cell.length_b   1.000
_cell.length_c   1.000
_cell.angle_alpha   90.00
_cell.angle_beta   90.00
_cell.angle_gamma   90.00
#
_symmetry.space_group_name_H-M   'P 1'
#
loop_
_entity.id
_entity.type
_entity.pdbx_description
1 polymer ?
#
loop_
_entity_poly.entity_id
_entity_poly.type
_entity_poly.pdbx_seq_one_letter_code
_entity_poly.pdbx_strand_id
1 'polypeptide(L)'
;LMDLILSRDNILLAYRNIKANGGSYTAGTDNKNISDIGCLPPETVAEKVRFIVTGSQHGYRPKPVRRKDIPKPNGKTRPLGIPCIWDRLVQQCIKQVIEPICEAKFSDNSYGFRPNRSVEHAVQKTYTMLQRMNLHYVIEFDIKGFFDNVNHSKLSLIHISEPTRHAQ
;
A
#
# COMPACT_ATOMS: atom_id res chain seq x y z
N LEU A 1 6.26 4.87 -16.18
CA LEU A 1 5.60 4.34 -14.98
C LEU A 1 4.44 5.25 -14.55
N MET A 2 4.67 6.55 -14.46
CA MET A 2 3.64 7.53 -14.09
C MET A 2 2.44 7.48 -15.05
N ASP A 3 2.69 7.34 -16.34
CA ASP A 3 1.63 7.26 -17.37
C ASP A 3 0.70 6.05 -17.13
N LEU A 4 1.26 4.91 -16.71
CA LEU A 4 0.48 3.74 -16.34
C LEU A 4 -0.34 3.99 -15.07
N ILE A 5 0.27 4.59 -14.03
CA ILE A 5 -0.41 4.90 -12.77
C ILE A 5 -1.60 5.84 -13.02
N LEU A 6 -1.43 6.85 -13.86
CA LEU A 6 -2.42 7.88 -14.16
C LEU A 6 -3.29 7.56 -15.39
N SER A 7 -3.15 6.36 -15.96
CA SER A 7 -4.02 5.94 -17.05
C SER A 7 -5.48 5.85 -16.58
N ARG A 8 -6.41 6.18 -17.47
CA ARG A 8 -7.85 6.14 -17.20
C ARG A 8 -8.29 4.77 -16.66
N ASP A 9 -7.88 3.73 -17.33
CA ASP A 9 -8.31 2.36 -17.00
C ASP A 9 -7.78 1.90 -15.64
N ASN A 10 -6.54 2.25 -15.29
CA ASN A 10 -5.96 1.98 -13.98
C ASN A 10 -6.72 2.73 -12.87
N ILE A 11 -7.09 4.00 -13.09
CA ILE A 11 -7.84 4.79 -12.12
C ILE A 11 -9.24 4.20 -11.90
N LEU A 12 -9.93 3.81 -12.96
CA LEU A 12 -11.26 3.21 -12.85
C LEU A 12 -11.22 1.82 -12.21
N LEU A 13 -10.17 1.04 -12.49
CA LEU A 13 -9.93 -0.23 -11.80
C LEU A 13 -9.65 -0.01 -10.31
N ALA A 14 -8.86 0.99 -9.96
CA ALA A 14 -8.59 1.36 -8.57
C ALA A 14 -9.87 1.76 -7.82
N TYR A 15 -10.74 2.54 -8.45
CA TYR A 15 -12.05 2.87 -7.91
C TYR A 15 -12.88 1.62 -7.61
N ARG A 16 -12.96 0.69 -8.56
CA ARG A 16 -13.70 -0.58 -8.39
C ARG A 16 -13.17 -1.40 -7.22
N ASN A 17 -11.85 -1.52 -7.12
CA ASN A 17 -11.18 -2.25 -6.04
C ASN A 17 -11.46 -1.62 -4.67
N ILE A 18 -11.39 -0.29 -4.56
CA ILE A 18 -11.70 0.40 -3.29
C ILE A 18 -13.17 0.25 -2.94
N LYS A 19 -14.07 0.38 -3.91
CA LYS A 19 -15.52 0.26 -3.70
C LYS A 19 -15.90 -1.10 -3.12
N ALA A 20 -15.21 -2.16 -3.51
CA ALA A 20 -15.43 -3.52 -3.01
C ALA A 20 -14.96 -3.72 -1.56
N ASN A 21 -14.13 -2.83 -1.01
CA ASN A 21 -13.63 -2.96 0.35
C ASN A 21 -14.65 -2.48 1.39
N GLY A 22 -14.88 -3.25 2.45
CA GLY A 22 -15.82 -2.91 3.52
C GLY A 22 -15.54 -1.57 4.22
N GLY A 23 -14.28 -1.10 4.22
CA GLY A 23 -13.88 0.21 4.77
C GLY A 23 -14.10 1.41 3.83
N SER A 24 -14.64 1.21 2.62
CA SER A 24 -14.80 2.26 1.60
C SER A 24 -15.72 3.41 2.03
N TYR A 25 -16.70 3.12 2.87
CA TYR A 25 -17.64 4.09 3.44
C TYR A 25 -17.10 4.83 4.68
N THR A 26 -15.94 4.43 5.19
CA THR A 26 -15.33 5.11 6.35
C THR A 26 -14.61 6.37 5.87
N ALA A 27 -15.10 7.54 6.24
CA ALA A 27 -14.54 8.82 5.84
C ALA A 27 -13.20 9.13 6.52
N GLY A 28 -12.33 9.85 5.82
CA GLY A 28 -11.10 10.44 6.37
C GLY A 28 -11.35 11.72 7.13
N THR A 29 -10.36 12.61 7.18
CA THR A 29 -10.46 13.95 7.81
C THR A 29 -11.33 14.93 7.02
N ASP A 30 -11.56 14.67 5.74
CA ASP A 30 -12.38 15.50 4.85
C ASP A 30 -13.85 15.09 4.81
N ASN A 31 -14.25 14.15 5.66
CA ASN A 31 -15.62 13.61 5.77
C ASN A 31 -16.17 13.01 4.46
N LYS A 32 -15.31 12.68 3.48
CA LYS A 32 -15.69 12.07 2.21
C LYS A 32 -15.44 10.58 2.21
N ASN A 33 -16.29 9.85 1.51
CA ASN A 33 -16.23 8.42 1.34
C ASN A 33 -16.40 8.01 -0.13
N ILE A 34 -16.53 6.71 -0.41
CA ILE A 34 -16.61 6.19 -1.78
C ILE A 34 -17.86 6.64 -2.55
N SER A 35 -18.96 6.95 -1.85
CA SER A 35 -20.18 7.45 -2.48
C SER A 35 -19.97 8.82 -3.13
N ASP A 36 -19.17 9.68 -2.52
CA ASP A 36 -18.83 11.01 -3.06
C ASP A 36 -18.05 10.92 -4.39
N ILE A 37 -17.29 9.84 -4.57
CA ILE A 37 -16.62 9.57 -5.85
C ILE A 37 -17.61 8.95 -6.83
N GLY A 38 -18.47 8.05 -6.34
CA GLY A 38 -19.44 7.33 -7.16
C GLY A 38 -20.50 8.20 -7.81
N CYS A 39 -20.73 9.41 -7.30
CA CYS A 39 -21.64 10.39 -7.90
C CYS A 39 -21.02 11.14 -9.09
N LEU A 40 -19.70 11.00 -9.34
CA LEU A 40 -19.00 11.72 -10.40
C LEU A 40 -18.92 10.87 -11.68
N PRO A 41 -18.96 11.49 -12.87
CA PRO A 41 -18.64 10.83 -14.11
C PRO A 41 -17.23 10.20 -14.09
N PRO A 42 -17.02 9.05 -14.74
CA PRO A 42 -15.70 8.39 -14.76
C PRO A 42 -14.56 9.28 -15.23
N GLU A 43 -14.80 10.14 -16.22
CA GLU A 43 -13.80 11.05 -16.76
C GLU A 43 -13.39 12.10 -15.71
N THR A 44 -14.36 12.66 -14.99
CA THR A 44 -14.11 13.61 -13.90
C THR A 44 -13.30 12.98 -12.78
N VAL A 45 -13.53 11.69 -12.46
CA VAL A 45 -12.73 10.96 -11.47
C VAL A 45 -11.28 10.86 -11.95
N ALA A 46 -11.06 10.49 -13.21
CA ALA A 46 -9.73 10.34 -13.79
C ALA A 46 -8.98 11.66 -13.84
N GLU A 47 -9.62 12.72 -14.30
CA GLU A 47 -9.03 14.09 -14.32
C GLU A 47 -8.67 14.57 -12.93
N LYS A 48 -9.54 14.33 -11.95
CA LYS A 48 -9.28 14.75 -10.57
C LYS A 48 -8.12 14.01 -9.94
N VAL A 49 -7.96 12.71 -10.18
CA VAL A 49 -6.79 11.95 -9.71
C VAL A 49 -5.51 12.49 -10.36
N ARG A 50 -5.52 12.74 -11.67
CA ARG A 50 -4.39 13.36 -12.38
C ARG A 50 -4.05 14.71 -11.76
N PHE A 51 -5.04 15.57 -11.59
CA PHE A 51 -4.84 16.88 -10.96
C PHE A 51 -4.26 16.80 -9.54
N ILE A 52 -4.74 15.88 -8.70
CA ILE A 52 -4.22 15.68 -7.35
C ILE A 52 -2.73 15.30 -7.37
N VAL A 53 -2.31 14.47 -8.35
CA VAL A 53 -0.94 13.98 -8.43
C VAL A 53 -0.01 14.96 -9.13
N THR A 54 -0.46 15.62 -10.19
CA THR A 54 0.40 16.45 -11.08
C THR A 54 0.14 17.95 -10.97
N GLY A 55 -0.99 18.37 -10.40
CA GLY A 55 -1.41 19.78 -10.40
C GLY A 55 -0.67 20.69 -9.42
N SER A 56 0.21 20.15 -8.58
CA SER A 56 1.02 20.94 -7.65
C SER A 56 2.48 21.02 -8.11
N GLN A 57 3.06 22.23 -8.11
CA GLN A 57 4.49 22.44 -8.36
C GLN A 57 5.41 21.68 -7.39
N HIS A 58 4.89 21.30 -6.24
CA HIS A 58 5.62 20.58 -5.20
C HIS A 58 5.29 19.07 -5.14
N GLY A 59 4.64 18.53 -6.18
CA GLY A 59 4.22 17.14 -6.23
C GLY A 59 3.00 16.81 -5.35
N TYR A 60 2.65 15.53 -5.30
CA TYR A 60 1.52 15.05 -4.54
C TYR A 60 1.72 15.22 -3.02
N ARG A 61 0.74 15.85 -2.36
CA ARG A 61 0.70 16.01 -0.90
C ARG A 61 -0.58 15.39 -0.35
N PRO A 62 -0.48 14.23 0.34
CA PRO A 62 -1.64 13.60 0.97
C PRO A 62 -2.18 14.46 2.10
N LYS A 63 -3.49 14.36 2.34
CA LYS A 63 -4.14 14.98 3.49
C LYS A 63 -3.78 14.23 4.78
N PRO A 64 -3.84 14.90 5.95
CA PRO A 64 -3.68 14.23 7.23
C PRO A 64 -4.66 13.07 7.40
N VAL A 65 -4.20 11.97 7.99
CA VAL A 65 -5.04 10.81 8.28
C VAL A 65 -5.90 11.05 9.52
N ARG A 66 -7.12 10.52 9.52
CA ARG A 66 -7.97 10.50 10.72
C ARG A 66 -7.52 9.34 11.61
N ARG A 67 -7.06 9.64 12.83
CA ARG A 67 -6.68 8.60 13.79
C ARG A 67 -7.91 7.99 14.47
N LYS A 68 -7.90 6.67 14.60
CA LYS A 68 -8.87 5.89 15.36
C LYS A 68 -8.14 4.79 16.13
N ASP A 69 -8.35 4.72 17.43
CA ASP A 69 -7.76 3.66 18.24
C ASP A 69 -8.61 2.39 18.16
N ILE A 70 -7.95 1.27 17.89
CA ILE A 70 -8.57 -0.06 17.82
C ILE A 70 -8.13 -0.84 19.06
N PRO A 71 -9.07 -1.37 19.86
CA PRO A 71 -8.74 -2.18 21.01
C PRO A 71 -8.09 -3.51 20.57
N LYS A 72 -7.06 -3.93 21.29
CA LYS A 72 -6.43 -5.25 21.16
C LYS A 72 -6.99 -6.21 22.22
N PRO A 73 -6.93 -7.53 21.98
CA PRO A 73 -7.40 -8.54 22.95
C PRO A 73 -6.70 -8.44 24.32
N ASN A 74 -5.51 -7.87 24.38
CA ASN A 74 -4.73 -7.68 25.62
C ASN A 74 -5.04 -6.37 26.37
N GLY A 75 -6.15 -5.69 26.07
CA GLY A 75 -6.58 -4.44 26.70
C GLY A 75 -5.82 -3.19 26.25
N LYS A 76 -4.79 -3.33 25.38
CA LYS A 76 -4.09 -2.19 24.77
C LYS A 76 -4.83 -1.72 23.52
N THR A 77 -4.59 -0.48 23.11
CA THR A 77 -5.07 0.04 21.83
C THR A 77 -3.95 0.10 20.81
N ARG A 78 -4.31 0.04 19.53
CA ARG A 78 -3.40 0.40 18.44
C ARG A 78 -4.00 1.57 17.64
N PRO A 79 -3.23 2.60 17.36
CA PRO A 79 -3.70 3.68 16.51
C PRO A 79 -3.82 3.18 15.06
N LEU A 80 -4.95 3.49 14.41
CA LEU A 80 -5.16 3.29 12.98
C LEU A 80 -5.28 4.66 12.32
N GLY A 81 -4.50 4.90 11.28
CA GLY A 81 -4.64 6.07 10.41
C GLY A 81 -5.59 5.77 9.27
N ILE A 82 -6.66 6.54 9.13
CA ILE A 82 -7.64 6.43 8.05
C ILE A 82 -7.39 7.57 7.06
N PRO A 83 -6.81 7.30 5.87
CA PRO A 83 -6.58 8.31 4.84
C PRO A 83 -7.90 8.81 4.22
N CYS A 84 -7.87 10.00 3.63
CA CYS A 84 -8.98 10.50 2.83
C CYS A 84 -9.25 9.59 1.62
N ILE A 85 -10.49 9.55 1.15
CA ILE A 85 -10.88 8.60 0.09
C ILE A 85 -10.12 8.85 -1.22
N TRP A 86 -9.83 10.09 -1.57
CA TRP A 86 -9.02 10.44 -2.75
C TRP A 86 -7.57 10.00 -2.62
N ASP A 87 -6.98 10.10 -1.43
CA ASP A 87 -5.62 9.61 -1.16
C ASP A 87 -5.57 8.07 -1.26
N ARG A 88 -6.61 7.37 -0.78
CA ARG A 88 -6.73 5.91 -0.97
C ARG A 88 -6.81 5.55 -2.46
N LEU A 89 -7.51 6.35 -3.26
CA LEU A 89 -7.61 6.11 -4.71
C LEU A 89 -6.25 6.26 -5.37
N VAL A 90 -5.49 7.31 -5.03
CA VAL A 90 -4.10 7.50 -5.52
C VAL A 90 -3.21 6.33 -5.08
N GLN A 91 -3.27 5.94 -3.81
CA GLN A 91 -2.50 4.80 -3.28
C GLN A 91 -2.83 3.50 -4.02
N GLN A 92 -4.10 3.25 -4.31
CA GLN A 92 -4.52 2.06 -5.05
C GLN A 92 -4.04 2.08 -6.50
N CYS A 93 -4.04 3.25 -7.16
CA CYS A 93 -3.48 3.40 -8.52
C CYS A 93 -1.99 3.05 -8.55
N ILE A 94 -1.24 3.51 -7.55
CA ILE A 94 0.20 3.21 -7.39
C ILE A 94 0.40 1.71 -7.12
N LYS A 95 -0.37 1.16 -6.17
CA LYS A 95 -0.28 -0.25 -5.77
C LYS A 95 -0.44 -1.17 -6.98
N GLN A 96 -1.46 -0.98 -7.79
CA GLN A 96 -1.77 -1.85 -8.93
C GLN A 96 -0.64 -1.96 -9.96
N VAL A 97 0.15 -0.89 -10.11
CA VAL A 97 1.25 -0.84 -11.06
C VAL A 97 2.55 -1.35 -10.44
N ILE A 98 2.80 -1.05 -9.16
CA ILE A 98 4.05 -1.43 -8.48
C ILE A 98 4.01 -2.86 -7.97
N GLU A 99 2.86 -3.36 -7.50
CA GLU A 99 2.73 -4.69 -6.90
C GLU A 99 3.26 -5.82 -7.81
N PRO A 100 2.92 -5.91 -9.11
CA PRO A 100 3.46 -6.94 -10.00
C PRO A 100 4.99 -6.86 -10.18
N ILE A 101 5.54 -5.65 -10.18
CA ILE A 101 6.99 -5.42 -10.31
C ILE A 101 7.71 -5.90 -9.04
N CYS A 102 7.17 -5.58 -7.88
CA CYS A 102 7.71 -6.02 -6.60
C CYS A 102 7.54 -7.53 -6.41
N GLU A 103 6.39 -8.09 -6.80
CA GLU A 103 6.07 -9.51 -6.67
C GLU A 103 7.10 -10.38 -7.40
N ALA A 104 7.56 -9.95 -8.57
CA ALA A 104 8.60 -10.64 -9.33
C ALA A 104 9.98 -10.66 -8.65
N LYS A 105 10.20 -9.76 -7.68
CA LYS A 105 11.49 -9.63 -6.96
C LYS A 105 11.46 -10.18 -5.53
N PHE A 106 10.29 -10.46 -4.98
CA PHE A 106 10.19 -10.95 -3.62
C PHE A 106 10.72 -12.37 -3.48
N SER A 107 11.40 -12.64 -2.37
CA SER A 107 11.84 -13.98 -2.00
C SER A 107 10.67 -14.97 -1.95
N ASP A 108 10.91 -16.22 -2.36
CA ASP A 108 9.95 -17.31 -2.25
C ASP A 108 9.55 -17.61 -0.80
N ASN A 109 10.37 -17.23 0.17
CA ASN A 109 10.11 -17.39 1.59
C ASN A 109 9.36 -16.19 2.23
N SER A 110 9.01 -15.17 1.45
CA SER A 110 8.19 -14.05 1.90
C SER A 110 6.71 -14.38 1.69
N TYR A 111 5.90 -14.32 2.74
CA TYR A 111 4.48 -14.70 2.71
C TYR A 111 3.53 -13.57 3.08
N GLY A 112 3.99 -12.56 3.84
CA GLY A 112 3.16 -11.49 4.34
C GLY A 112 2.63 -10.55 3.26
N PHE A 113 1.31 -10.30 3.25
CA PHE A 113 0.61 -9.35 2.39
C PHE A 113 0.80 -9.55 0.87
N ARG A 114 1.19 -10.73 0.45
CA ARG A 114 1.38 -11.07 -0.97
C ARG A 114 0.14 -11.76 -1.56
N PRO A 115 -0.21 -11.49 -2.84
CA PRO A 115 -1.27 -12.23 -3.52
C PRO A 115 -0.91 -13.72 -3.59
N ASN A 116 -1.91 -14.58 -3.47
CA ASN A 116 -1.77 -16.04 -3.53
C ASN A 116 -0.81 -16.67 -2.50
N ARG A 117 -0.45 -15.93 -1.45
CA ARG A 117 0.33 -16.41 -0.29
C ARG A 117 -0.53 -16.33 0.96
N SER A 118 -0.41 -17.31 1.84
CA SER A 118 -1.19 -17.39 3.07
C SER A 118 -0.34 -17.76 4.28
N VAL A 119 -0.93 -17.65 5.46
CA VAL A 119 -0.30 -18.06 6.71
C VAL A 119 -0.04 -19.57 6.70
N GLU A 120 -0.96 -20.36 6.15
CA GLU A 120 -0.85 -21.81 6.04
C GLU A 120 0.38 -22.21 5.21
N HIS A 121 0.64 -21.51 4.09
CA HIS A 121 1.84 -21.74 3.29
C HIS A 121 3.13 -21.44 4.08
N ALA A 122 3.13 -20.37 4.89
CA ALA A 122 4.28 -20.03 5.73
C ALA A 122 4.52 -21.12 6.81
N VAL A 123 3.45 -21.57 7.47
CA VAL A 123 3.52 -22.64 8.48
C VAL A 123 4.03 -23.94 7.85
N GLN A 124 3.49 -24.34 6.69
CA GLN A 124 3.92 -25.54 5.98
C GLN A 124 5.41 -25.48 5.58
N LYS A 125 5.87 -24.31 5.12
CA LYS A 125 7.28 -24.11 4.78
C LYS A 125 8.16 -24.23 6.03
N THR A 126 7.78 -23.59 7.12
CA THR A 126 8.50 -23.68 8.40
C THR A 126 8.59 -25.13 8.91
N TYR A 127 7.47 -25.86 8.86
CA TYR A 127 7.44 -27.27 9.21
C TYR A 127 8.40 -28.10 8.36
N THR A 128 8.43 -27.85 7.04
CA THR A 128 9.35 -28.54 6.12
C THR A 128 10.81 -28.23 6.45
N MET A 129 11.14 -26.98 6.79
CA MET A 129 12.49 -26.58 7.19
C MET A 129 12.93 -27.28 8.45
N LEU A 130 12.09 -27.34 9.47
CA LEU A 130 12.41 -28.01 10.74
C LEU A 130 12.54 -29.52 10.61
N GLN A 131 11.63 -30.18 9.91
CA GLN A 131 11.59 -31.64 9.85
C GLN A 131 12.44 -32.26 8.74
N ARG A 132 12.46 -31.67 7.55
CA ARG A 132 13.14 -32.25 6.39
C ARG A 132 14.54 -31.69 6.14
N MET A 133 14.78 -30.45 6.52
CA MET A 133 16.07 -29.75 6.31
C MET A 133 16.94 -29.74 7.58
N ASN A 134 16.51 -30.38 8.67
CA ASN A 134 17.22 -30.46 9.95
C ASN A 134 17.65 -29.09 10.52
N LEU A 135 16.86 -28.04 10.29
CA LEU A 135 17.10 -26.72 10.85
C LEU A 135 16.50 -26.66 12.27
N HIS A 136 17.35 -26.82 13.28
CA HIS A 136 16.91 -26.94 14.69
C HIS A 136 16.90 -25.62 15.45
N TYR A 137 17.45 -24.55 14.84
CA TYR A 137 17.51 -23.24 15.48
C TYR A 137 16.55 -22.28 14.81
N VAL A 138 15.75 -21.57 15.61
CA VAL A 138 14.84 -20.53 15.15
C VAL A 138 15.24 -19.21 15.80
N ILE A 139 15.49 -18.19 14.98
CA ILE A 139 15.75 -16.84 15.45
C ILE A 139 14.57 -15.98 15.02
N GLU A 140 13.88 -15.36 16.00
CA GLU A 140 12.79 -14.43 15.76
C GLU A 140 13.29 -13.00 15.98
N PHE A 141 13.03 -12.11 15.04
CA PHE A 141 13.28 -10.68 15.21
C PHE A 141 12.20 -9.85 14.50
N ASP A 142 11.88 -8.70 15.09
CA ASP A 142 10.94 -7.73 14.56
C ASP A 142 11.47 -6.31 14.73
N ILE A 143 11.19 -5.44 13.74
CA ILE A 143 11.64 -4.05 13.79
C ILE A 143 10.54 -3.21 14.44
N LYS A 144 10.79 -2.80 15.67
CA LYS A 144 9.84 -1.98 16.44
C LYS A 144 9.55 -0.67 15.76
N GLY A 145 8.27 -0.40 15.50
CA GLY A 145 7.82 0.88 14.94
C GLY A 145 8.40 1.18 13.55
N PHE A 146 8.59 0.18 12.70
CA PHE A 146 9.23 0.33 11.39
C PHE A 146 8.68 1.50 10.59
N PHE A 147 7.36 1.57 10.38
CA PHE A 147 6.73 2.62 9.56
C PHE A 147 6.87 4.03 10.15
N ASP A 148 6.90 4.16 11.47
CA ASP A 148 7.05 5.45 12.15
C ASP A 148 8.50 5.95 12.11
N ASN A 149 9.48 5.06 11.87
CA ASN A 149 10.91 5.35 11.89
C ASN A 149 11.59 5.32 10.51
N VAL A 150 10.82 5.18 9.42
CA VAL A 150 11.37 5.25 8.06
C VAL A 150 11.95 6.64 7.79
N ASN A 151 13.23 6.69 7.45
CA ASN A 151 13.87 7.93 7.04
C ASN A 151 13.47 8.27 5.58
N HIS A 152 12.53 9.19 5.43
CA HIS A 152 11.97 9.57 4.13
C HIS A 152 13.02 10.18 3.19
N SER A 153 14.02 10.91 3.71
CA SER A 153 15.09 11.47 2.89
C SER A 153 15.98 10.37 2.30
N LYS A 154 16.34 9.36 3.10
CA LYS A 154 17.10 8.20 2.59
C LYS A 154 16.29 7.39 1.58
N LEU A 155 15.00 7.19 1.83
CA LEU A 155 14.12 6.48 0.90
C LEU A 155 14.02 7.22 -0.45
N SER A 156 13.92 8.54 -0.43
CA SER A 156 13.91 9.37 -1.64
C SER A 156 15.24 9.26 -2.42
N LEU A 157 16.37 9.28 -1.73
CA LEU A 157 17.69 9.14 -2.37
C LEU A 157 17.89 7.79 -3.06
N ILE A 158 17.40 6.70 -2.46
CA ILE A 158 17.46 5.36 -3.09
C ILE A 158 16.69 5.35 -4.40
N HIS A 159 15.50 5.96 -4.45
CA HIS A 159 14.67 6.00 -5.67
C HIS A 159 15.26 6.90 -6.76
N ILE A 160 16.04 7.93 -6.40
CA ILE A 160 16.69 8.83 -7.35
C ILE A 160 18.00 8.23 -7.88
N SER A 161 18.73 7.48 -7.06
CA SER A 161 20.08 6.98 -7.38
C SER A 161 20.10 5.64 -8.13
N GLU A 162 19.07 4.80 -8.00
CA GLU A 162 19.04 3.48 -8.63
C GLU A 162 18.85 3.47 -10.16
N PRO A 163 18.13 4.41 -10.81
CA PRO A 163 18.03 4.41 -12.27
C PRO A 163 19.36 4.53 -13.00
N THR A 164 20.37 5.11 -12.36
CA THR A 164 21.70 5.32 -12.96
C THR A 164 22.67 4.14 -12.81
N ARG A 165 22.42 3.20 -11.89
CA ARG A 165 23.29 2.02 -11.71
C ARG A 165 23.08 0.90 -12.72
N HIS A 166 21.94 0.86 -13.40
CA HIS A 166 21.66 -0.13 -14.43
C HIS A 166 21.97 0.35 -15.86
N ALA A 167 22.44 1.60 -16.02
CA ALA A 167 22.84 2.16 -17.33
C ALA A 167 24.35 2.11 -17.61
N GLN A 168 25.13 1.47 -16.76
CA GLN A 168 26.56 1.20 -16.94
C GLN A 168 26.82 -0.30 -16.97
#